data_196707da10a0359b3c168a7b2d67c3f7
#
_entry.id   196707da10a0359b3c168a7b2d67c3f7
#
_cell.length_a   1.000
_cell.length_b   1.000
_cell.length_c   1.000
_cell.angle_alpha   90.00
_cell.angle_beta   90.00
_cell.angle_gamma   90.00
#
_symmetry.space_group_name_H-M   'P 1'
#
loop_
_entity.id
_entity.type
_entity.pdbx_description
1 polymer ?
#
loop_
_entity_poly.entity_id
_entity_poly.type
_entity_poly.pdbx_seq_one_letter_code
_entity_poly.pdbx_strand_id
1 'polypeptide(L)'
;MSVRTRFAGLRKLIPGTLEGKLILTFLLTSTLIFLVNIFLFININNAINRIDRVYSSNVQISALSDALDSVQNDLTAYLNTKSTESLGSFYESEGKYDDIAASMDFAGSGDEIEVSFTNILAISDNYLSVCEETLASKRGRNIQ
;
A
#
# COMPACT_ATOMS: atom_id res chain seq x y z
N MET A 1 5.42 -23.95 41.17
CA MET A 1 5.18 -25.33 40.66
C MET A 1 6.25 -25.67 39.66
N SER A 2 7.05 -26.66 39.95
CA SER A 2 8.42 -26.87 39.47
C SER A 2 8.48 -27.41 38.03
N VAL A 3 9.24 -26.73 37.17
CA VAL A 3 9.60 -27.13 35.78
C VAL A 3 10.36 -28.48 35.75
N ARG A 4 10.85 -28.95 36.89
CA ARG A 4 11.63 -30.20 37.02
C ARG A 4 10.84 -31.47 36.71
N THR A 5 9.52 -31.49 36.80
CA THR A 5 8.71 -32.69 36.59
C THR A 5 8.39 -32.97 35.10
N ARG A 6 8.57 -32.05 34.21
CA ARG A 6 8.33 -32.28 32.76
C ARG A 6 9.50 -32.94 32.03
N PHE A 7 10.70 -32.86 32.54
CA PHE A 7 11.89 -33.50 31.95
C PHE A 7 12.05 -34.97 32.32
N ALA A 8 11.39 -35.49 33.33
CA ALA A 8 11.46 -36.89 33.71
C ALA A 8 10.80 -37.85 32.71
N GLY A 9 9.80 -37.34 31.92
CA GLY A 9 9.14 -38.12 30.89
C GLY A 9 10.01 -38.33 29.62
N LEU A 10 10.87 -37.37 29.30
CA LEU A 10 11.73 -37.43 28.10
C LEU A 10 12.86 -38.45 28.24
N ARG A 11 13.28 -38.79 29.49
CA ARG A 11 14.33 -39.74 29.73
C ARG A 11 13.92 -41.21 29.45
N LYS A 12 12.60 -41.48 29.40
CA LYS A 12 12.04 -42.80 29.04
C LYS A 12 11.90 -43.03 27.53
N LEU A 13 12.05 -41.98 26.73
CA LEU A 13 11.96 -42.03 25.27
C LEU A 13 13.29 -42.31 24.56
N ILE A 14 14.40 -42.34 25.32
CA ILE A 14 15.71 -42.66 24.73
C ILE A 14 15.87 -44.18 24.71
N PRO A 15 15.72 -44.83 23.54
CA PRO A 15 15.93 -46.28 23.45
C PRO A 15 17.37 -46.61 23.76
N GLY A 16 17.59 -47.59 24.62
CA GLY A 16 18.92 -48.02 25.08
C GLY A 16 19.78 -48.66 23.97
N THR A 17 19.22 -48.95 22.83
CA THR A 17 19.85 -49.56 21.65
C THR A 17 20.42 -48.50 20.72
N LEU A 18 21.53 -48.84 20.05
CA LEU A 18 22.21 -47.94 19.10
C LEU A 18 21.29 -47.53 17.95
N GLU A 19 20.48 -48.45 17.45
CA GLU A 19 19.48 -48.25 16.40
C GLU A 19 18.39 -47.25 16.83
N GLY A 20 17.91 -47.33 18.05
CA GLY A 20 16.90 -46.42 18.57
C GLY A 20 17.42 -44.98 18.74
N LYS A 21 18.67 -44.79 19.09
CA LYS A 21 19.30 -43.47 19.16
C LYS A 21 19.45 -42.86 17.76
N LEU A 22 19.75 -43.66 16.75
CA LEU A 22 19.89 -43.21 15.36
C LEU A 22 18.54 -42.82 14.77
N ILE A 23 17.49 -43.58 15.03
CA ILE A 23 16.12 -43.23 14.64
C ILE A 23 15.63 -41.96 15.32
N LEU A 24 15.91 -41.79 16.62
CA LEU A 24 15.54 -40.61 17.38
C LEU A 24 16.24 -39.35 16.86
N THR A 25 17.54 -39.39 16.58
CA THR A 25 18.28 -38.27 16.00
C THR A 25 17.76 -37.92 14.61
N PHE A 26 17.48 -38.92 13.78
CA PHE A 26 16.89 -38.68 12.46
C PHE A 26 15.51 -38.01 12.54
N LEU A 27 14.67 -38.51 13.43
CA LEU A 27 13.34 -37.95 13.63
C LEU A 27 13.41 -36.50 14.14
N LEU A 28 14.33 -36.22 15.06
CA LEU A 28 14.53 -34.88 15.62
C LEU A 28 15.05 -33.89 14.57
N THR A 29 16.05 -34.30 13.77
CA THR A 29 16.57 -33.46 12.68
C THR A 29 15.54 -33.24 11.59
N SER A 30 14.78 -34.27 11.21
CA SER A 30 13.68 -34.16 10.23
C SER A 30 12.58 -33.18 10.71
N THR A 31 12.20 -33.28 11.99
CA THR A 31 11.22 -32.35 12.58
C THR A 31 11.74 -30.92 12.61
N LEU A 32 13.02 -30.73 12.95
CA LEU A 32 13.63 -29.40 12.96
C LEU A 32 13.63 -28.77 11.56
N ILE A 33 14.03 -29.55 10.55
CA ILE A 33 14.03 -29.09 9.15
C ILE A 33 12.61 -28.72 8.71
N PHE A 34 11.61 -29.51 9.09
CA PHE A 34 10.21 -29.25 8.77
C PHE A 34 9.71 -27.94 9.41
N LEU A 35 10.05 -27.68 10.67
CA LEU A 35 9.70 -26.44 11.36
C LEU A 35 10.36 -25.22 10.71
N VAL A 36 11.65 -25.35 10.33
CA VAL A 36 12.34 -24.27 9.61
C VAL A 36 11.69 -23.97 8.27
N ASN A 37 11.29 -25.00 7.52
CA ASN A 37 10.59 -24.82 6.25
C ASN A 37 9.25 -24.11 6.42
N ILE A 38 8.45 -24.48 7.43
CA ILE A 38 7.18 -23.79 7.74
C ILE A 38 7.45 -22.33 8.08
N PHE A 39 8.44 -22.06 8.93
CA PHE A 39 8.81 -20.70 9.31
C PHE A 39 9.23 -19.86 8.10
N LEU A 40 10.07 -20.40 7.21
CA LEU A 40 10.47 -19.74 5.97
C LEU A 40 9.26 -19.49 5.05
N PHE A 41 8.38 -20.48 4.91
CA PHE A 41 7.18 -20.33 4.07
C PHE A 41 6.27 -19.19 4.55
N ILE A 42 6.03 -19.09 5.86
CA ILE A 42 5.24 -18.00 6.45
C ILE A 42 5.91 -16.64 6.19
N ASN A 43 7.23 -16.54 6.40
CA ASN A 43 7.96 -15.29 6.18
C ASN A 43 7.97 -14.86 4.71
N ILE A 44 8.15 -15.80 3.79
CA ILE A 44 8.12 -15.54 2.34
C ILE A 44 6.72 -15.06 1.92
N ASN A 45 5.68 -15.73 2.39
CA ASN A 45 4.31 -15.34 2.07
C ASN A 45 3.97 -13.91 2.58
N ASN A 46 4.41 -13.58 3.79
CA ASN A 46 4.27 -12.24 4.34
C ASN A 46 5.07 -11.19 3.54
N ALA A 47 6.26 -11.53 3.06
CA ALA A 47 7.07 -10.66 2.24
C ALA A 47 6.43 -10.40 0.87
N ILE A 48 5.88 -11.44 0.23
CA ILE A 48 5.16 -11.31 -1.05
C ILE A 48 3.96 -10.38 -0.89
N ASN A 49 3.14 -10.59 0.13
CA ASN A 49 1.97 -9.73 0.39
C ASN A 49 2.34 -8.26 0.65
N ARG A 50 3.51 -7.99 1.19
CA ARG A 50 4.02 -6.61 1.36
C ARG A 50 4.46 -6.01 0.02
N ILE A 51 5.12 -6.79 -0.83
CA ILE A 51 5.54 -6.36 -2.17
C ILE A 51 4.33 -6.03 -3.03
N ASP A 52 3.30 -6.88 -3.04
CA ASP A 52 2.08 -6.65 -3.79
C ASP A 52 1.36 -5.37 -3.37
N ARG A 53 1.32 -5.09 -2.06
CA ARG A 53 0.74 -3.85 -1.54
C ARG A 53 1.52 -2.61 -1.97
N VAL A 54 2.85 -2.64 -1.84
CA VAL A 54 3.71 -1.52 -2.27
C VAL A 54 3.57 -1.27 -3.78
N TYR A 55 3.52 -2.33 -4.57
CA TYR A 55 3.31 -2.22 -6.01
C TYR A 55 1.94 -1.60 -6.34
N SER A 56 0.88 -2.10 -5.73
CA SER A 56 -0.48 -1.55 -5.89
C SER A 56 -0.54 -0.06 -5.50
N SER A 57 0.06 0.31 -4.36
CA SER A 57 0.13 1.71 -3.92
C SER A 57 0.87 2.60 -4.92
N ASN A 58 1.99 2.13 -5.47
CA ASN A 58 2.74 2.89 -6.48
C ASN A 58 1.94 3.10 -7.76
N VAL A 59 1.20 2.09 -8.22
CA VAL A 59 0.32 2.20 -9.41
C VAL A 59 -0.79 3.22 -9.15
N GLN A 60 -1.39 3.20 -7.98
CA GLN A 60 -2.45 4.16 -7.61
C GLN A 60 -1.91 5.58 -7.50
N ILE A 61 -0.75 5.79 -6.86
CA ILE A 61 -0.09 7.10 -6.79
C ILE A 61 0.25 7.63 -8.18
N SER A 62 0.74 6.76 -9.08
CA SER A 62 1.02 7.16 -10.47
C SER A 62 -0.25 7.61 -11.18
N ALA A 63 -1.35 6.85 -11.05
CA ALA A 63 -2.64 7.22 -11.64
C ALA A 63 -3.18 8.56 -11.10
N LEU A 64 -3.00 8.83 -9.81
CA LEU A 64 -3.36 10.12 -9.20
C LEU A 64 -2.53 11.26 -9.75
N SER A 65 -1.21 11.05 -9.88
CA SER A 65 -0.28 12.04 -10.46
C SER A 65 -0.65 12.36 -11.91
N ASP A 66 -0.93 11.33 -12.72
CA ASP A 66 -1.33 11.51 -14.13
C ASP A 66 -2.65 12.27 -14.24
N ALA A 67 -3.59 12.02 -13.34
CA ALA A 67 -4.85 12.75 -13.28
C ALA A 67 -4.63 14.23 -12.90
N LEU A 68 -3.79 14.49 -11.91
CA LEU A 68 -3.46 15.86 -11.48
C LEU A 68 -2.73 16.64 -12.59
N ASP A 69 -1.82 16.00 -13.32
CA ASP A 69 -1.16 16.59 -14.48
C ASP A 69 -2.17 16.94 -15.59
N SER A 70 -3.19 16.09 -15.78
CA SER A 70 -4.29 16.37 -16.73
C SER A 70 -5.07 17.61 -16.31
N VAL A 71 -5.45 17.72 -15.03
CA VAL A 71 -6.13 18.92 -14.48
C VAL A 71 -5.29 20.17 -14.71
N GLN A 72 -3.99 20.10 -14.44
CA GLN A 72 -3.06 21.23 -14.63
C GLN A 72 -2.97 21.66 -16.11
N ASN A 73 -2.88 20.69 -17.02
CA ASN A 73 -2.82 20.96 -18.45
C ASN A 73 -4.12 21.60 -18.95
N ASP A 74 -5.28 21.10 -18.54
CA ASP A 74 -6.59 21.62 -18.94
C ASP A 74 -6.86 23.00 -18.34
N LEU A 75 -6.43 23.24 -17.08
CA LEU A 75 -6.44 24.58 -16.50
C LEU A 75 -5.61 25.55 -17.32
N THR A 76 -4.40 25.15 -17.69
CA THR A 76 -3.50 25.97 -18.50
C THR A 76 -4.10 26.27 -19.88
N ALA A 77 -4.71 25.27 -20.52
CA ALA A 77 -5.43 25.43 -21.78
C ALA A 77 -6.57 26.42 -21.65
N TYR A 78 -7.36 26.31 -20.58
CA TYR A 78 -8.45 27.27 -20.32
C TYR A 78 -7.91 28.71 -20.07
N LEU A 79 -6.85 28.85 -19.29
CA LEU A 79 -6.27 30.16 -19.00
C LEU A 79 -5.75 30.86 -20.27
N ASN A 80 -5.29 30.08 -21.26
CA ASN A 80 -4.79 30.56 -22.54
C ASN A 80 -5.92 30.85 -23.54
N THR A 81 -6.91 29.95 -23.67
CA THR A 81 -7.95 30.04 -24.68
C THR A 81 -9.22 30.75 -24.22
N LYS A 82 -9.54 30.61 -22.91
CA LYS A 82 -10.78 31.05 -22.27
C LYS A 82 -12.03 30.47 -22.96
N SER A 83 -11.92 29.36 -23.61
CA SER A 83 -13.00 28.71 -24.32
C SER A 83 -13.89 27.87 -23.35
N THR A 84 -15.16 27.76 -23.66
CA THR A 84 -16.11 26.92 -22.91
C THR A 84 -15.70 25.45 -22.99
N GLU A 85 -15.11 25.04 -24.12
CA GLU A 85 -14.63 23.69 -24.35
C GLU A 85 -13.49 23.33 -23.38
N SER A 86 -12.46 24.18 -23.28
CA SER A 86 -11.34 23.94 -22.36
C SER A 86 -11.75 24.03 -20.88
N LEU A 87 -12.78 24.80 -20.56
CA LEU A 87 -13.39 24.79 -19.23
C LEU A 87 -14.09 23.46 -18.94
N GLY A 88 -14.79 22.91 -19.93
CA GLY A 88 -15.43 21.59 -19.83
C GLY A 88 -14.39 20.47 -19.61
N SER A 89 -13.27 20.50 -20.36
CA SER A 89 -12.15 19.58 -20.17
C SER A 89 -11.57 19.64 -18.75
N PHE A 90 -11.38 20.84 -18.22
CA PHE A 90 -10.92 21.02 -16.84
C PHE A 90 -11.82 20.31 -15.81
N TYR A 91 -13.13 20.56 -15.86
CA TYR A 91 -14.06 19.90 -14.93
C TYR A 91 -14.15 18.39 -15.14
N GLU A 92 -13.97 17.90 -16.37
CA GLU A 92 -13.89 16.47 -16.64
C GLU A 92 -12.65 15.84 -16.01
N SER A 93 -11.50 16.50 -16.14
CA SER A 93 -10.24 16.03 -15.55
C SER A 93 -10.27 16.09 -14.02
N GLU A 94 -10.86 17.14 -13.44
CA GLU A 94 -11.09 17.26 -11.99
C GLU A 94 -11.97 16.14 -11.46
N GLY A 95 -13.10 15.82 -12.14
CA GLY A 95 -13.96 14.71 -11.77
C GLY A 95 -13.24 13.34 -11.85
N LYS A 96 -12.36 13.14 -12.84
CA LYS A 96 -11.53 11.92 -12.91
C LYS A 96 -10.54 11.83 -11.76
N TYR A 97 -9.93 12.96 -11.37
CA TYR A 97 -9.06 13.02 -10.20
C TYR A 97 -9.81 12.62 -8.93
N ASP A 98 -10.99 13.18 -8.71
CA ASP A 98 -11.84 12.88 -7.55
C ASP A 98 -12.23 11.40 -7.50
N ASP A 99 -12.63 10.83 -8.64
CA ASP A 99 -12.98 9.41 -8.75
C ASP A 99 -11.78 8.49 -8.40
N ILE A 100 -10.59 8.83 -8.88
CA ILE A 100 -9.36 8.10 -8.58
C ILE A 100 -9.04 8.25 -7.09
N ALA A 101 -9.03 9.47 -6.55
CA ALA A 101 -8.74 9.74 -5.14
C ALA A 101 -9.71 8.99 -4.21
N ALA A 102 -11.01 8.98 -4.53
CA ALA A 102 -12.04 8.27 -3.77
C ALA A 102 -11.92 6.74 -3.86
N SER A 103 -11.37 6.22 -4.96
CA SER A 103 -11.19 4.77 -5.17
C SER A 103 -9.96 4.18 -4.46
N MET A 104 -9.07 5.04 -3.95
CA MET A 104 -7.84 4.61 -3.34
C MET A 104 -8.05 4.00 -1.96
N ASP A 105 -7.54 2.79 -1.75
CA ASP A 105 -7.55 2.10 -0.46
C ASP A 105 -6.12 1.81 -0.01
N PHE A 106 -5.69 2.49 1.04
CA PHE A 106 -4.38 2.30 1.68
C PHE A 106 -4.47 1.60 3.03
N ALA A 107 -5.66 1.14 3.41
CA ALA A 107 -5.87 0.41 4.65
C ALA A 107 -4.92 -0.80 4.73
N GLY A 108 -4.01 -0.77 5.69
CA GLY A 108 -3.04 -1.84 5.90
C GLY A 108 -1.76 -1.78 5.06
N SER A 109 -1.52 -0.67 4.34
CA SER A 109 -0.25 -0.47 3.61
C SER A 109 0.92 -0.12 4.52
N GLY A 110 0.66 0.20 5.78
CA GLY A 110 1.60 0.63 6.82
C GLY A 110 1.46 2.13 7.11
N ASP A 111 1.64 2.49 8.36
CA ASP A 111 1.38 3.84 8.88
C ASP A 111 2.12 4.94 8.08
N GLU A 112 3.33 4.65 7.60
CA GLU A 112 4.16 5.61 6.87
C GLU A 112 3.60 5.90 5.47
N ILE A 113 3.09 4.89 4.76
CA ILE A 113 2.48 5.05 3.42
C ILE A 113 1.14 5.76 3.55
N GLU A 114 0.33 5.41 4.54
CA GLU A 114 -0.97 6.02 4.80
C GLU A 114 -0.82 7.52 5.13
N VAL A 115 0.13 7.88 5.99
CA VAL A 115 0.44 9.28 6.33
C VAL A 115 0.93 10.06 5.12
N SER A 116 1.83 9.48 4.34
CA SER A 116 2.37 10.14 3.14
C SER A 116 1.27 10.38 2.12
N PHE A 117 0.38 9.43 1.92
CA PHE A 117 -0.73 9.54 1.01
C PHE A 117 -1.76 10.59 1.46
N THR A 118 -2.12 10.61 2.73
CA THR A 118 -3.01 11.64 3.30
C THR A 118 -2.44 13.04 3.07
N ASN A 119 -1.13 13.20 3.21
CA ASN A 119 -0.46 14.47 2.92
C ASN A 119 -0.52 14.84 1.43
N ILE A 120 -0.33 13.88 0.53
CA ILE A 120 -0.43 14.10 -0.92
C ILE A 120 -1.84 14.55 -1.28
N LEU A 121 -2.87 13.85 -0.79
CA LEU A 121 -4.26 14.26 -1.02
C LEU A 121 -4.53 15.67 -0.51
N ALA A 122 -4.14 15.99 0.71
CA ALA A 122 -4.37 17.32 1.28
C ALA A 122 -3.69 18.44 0.48
N ILE A 123 -2.49 18.19 -0.05
CA ILE A 123 -1.78 19.14 -0.91
C ILE A 123 -2.50 19.29 -2.26
N SER A 124 -2.95 18.18 -2.84
CA SER A 124 -3.66 18.17 -4.12
C SER A 124 -5.01 18.87 -4.02
N ASP A 125 -5.79 18.62 -2.96
CA ASP A 125 -7.07 19.28 -2.70
C ASP A 125 -6.89 20.79 -2.53
N ASN A 126 -5.84 21.20 -1.81
CA ASN A 126 -5.51 22.62 -1.69
C ASN A 126 -5.13 23.25 -3.04
N TYR A 127 -4.39 22.52 -3.88
CA TYR A 127 -4.06 22.95 -5.24
C TYR A 127 -5.32 23.12 -6.10
N LEU A 128 -6.24 22.14 -6.09
CA LEU A 128 -7.50 22.21 -6.83
C LEU A 128 -8.37 23.39 -6.37
N SER A 129 -8.47 23.61 -5.06
CA SER A 129 -9.18 24.76 -4.50
C SER A 129 -8.63 26.10 -5.01
N VAL A 130 -7.30 26.24 -5.10
CA VAL A 130 -6.67 27.44 -5.67
C VAL A 130 -6.94 27.57 -7.18
N CYS A 131 -7.02 26.44 -7.90
CA CYS A 131 -7.38 26.43 -9.31
C CYS A 131 -8.81 26.94 -9.51
N GLU A 132 -9.77 26.46 -8.74
CA GLU A 132 -11.17 26.91 -8.79
C GLU A 132 -11.30 28.40 -8.43
N GLU A 133 -10.63 28.87 -7.38
CA GLU A 133 -10.63 30.28 -7.01
C GLU A 133 -10.07 31.17 -8.16
N THR A 134 -9.02 30.68 -8.82
CA THR A 134 -8.43 31.36 -9.99
C THR A 134 -9.40 31.44 -11.15
N LEU A 135 -10.16 30.36 -11.41
CA LEU A 135 -11.21 30.32 -12.43
C LEU A 135 -12.34 31.29 -12.08
N ALA A 136 -12.84 31.28 -10.86
CA ALA A 136 -13.88 32.15 -10.37
C ALA A 136 -13.50 33.63 -10.48
N SER A 137 -12.27 33.95 -10.05
CA SER A 137 -11.73 35.34 -10.14
C SER A 137 -11.61 35.83 -11.58
N LYS A 138 -11.26 34.96 -12.53
CA LYS A 138 -11.17 35.33 -13.95
C LYS A 138 -12.55 35.48 -14.60
N ARG A 139 -13.51 34.63 -14.21
CA ARG A 139 -14.91 34.77 -14.67
C ARG A 139 -15.53 36.08 -14.19
N GLY A 140 -15.32 36.47 -12.93
CA GLY A 140 -15.83 37.72 -12.37
C GLY A 140 -15.30 38.98 -13.02
N ARG A 141 -14.07 38.97 -13.56
CA ARG A 141 -13.45 40.09 -14.27
C ARG A 141 -13.98 40.29 -15.71
N ASN A 142 -14.62 39.30 -16.29
CA ASN A 142 -15.16 39.40 -17.66
C ASN A 142 -16.62 39.93 -17.70
N ILE A 143 -17.22 40.30 -16.57
CA ILE A 143 -18.59 40.79 -16.46
C ILE A 143 -18.61 42.32 -16.24
N GLN A 144 -17.47 42.98 -16.15
CA GLN A 144 -17.35 44.45 -16.14
C GLN A 144 -16.84 44.94 -17.51
#